data_fb3fb0f35ee54c64e660d0a5dbd00729
#
_entry.id   fb3fb0f35ee54c64e660d0a5dbd00729
#
_cell.length_a   1.000
_cell.length_b   1.000
_cell.length_c   1.000
_cell.angle_alpha   90.00
_cell.angle_beta   90.00
_cell.angle_gamma   90.00
#
_symmetry.space_group_name_H-M   'P 1'
#
loop_
_entity.id
_entity.type
_entity.pdbx_description
1 polymer ?
#
loop_
_entity_poly.entity_id
_entity_poly.type
_entity_poly.pdbx_seq_one_letter_code
_entity_poly.pdbx_strand_id
1 'polypeptide(L)'
;MKKLFYFSKSSLQYVEIRKFKSKLAIFFSFLFFVVIASGVGGFFILSSLFSPGKLFNQMDNENIILKEKLDGIVLNYFKINNELDSLAQVNNDLRIAANLPPVSDEEKIVGVGGGYFDNNIDFSKDLNSRLKTALTYIEEISRKVEFEKTKYAEISNKMIENKQLFESIPAVKPCEGTLSEHGFGVRIHPVLHILRMHEGIDIITEIGTPVCATGKGTIDFIGIKGGYGLCVEINHGFGYTTLYGHLSSANVQLGQKVLRGTIIAKTGNSGLSSGPHLHYEVTNDGVKLDPVGFFFDDLKIFALNHKN
;
A
#
# COMPACT_ATOMS: atom_id res chain seq x y z
N MET A 1 -43.43 71.46 54.15
CA MET A 1 -43.06 70.63 52.94
C MET A 1 -42.88 71.60 51.79
N LYS A 2 -41.71 71.54 51.09
CA LYS A 2 -41.49 72.39 49.91
C LYS A 2 -42.37 71.88 48.76
N LYS A 3 -43.22 72.74 48.21
CA LYS A 3 -44.03 72.44 47.04
C LYS A 3 -43.22 72.79 45.78
N LEU A 4 -43.27 71.94 44.77
CA LEU A 4 -42.61 72.13 43.48
C LEU A 4 -43.66 72.52 42.44
N PHE A 5 -43.36 73.54 41.63
CA PHE A 5 -44.22 74.05 40.58
C PHE A 5 -43.48 74.03 39.25
N TYR A 6 -44.14 73.77 38.15
CA TYR A 6 -43.66 73.98 36.83
C TYR A 6 -44.44 75.03 36.08
N PHE A 7 -43.81 75.76 35.21
CA PHE A 7 -44.51 76.75 34.38
C PHE A 7 -45.15 76.06 33.18
N SER A 8 -46.47 76.08 33.12
CA SER A 8 -47.26 75.55 32.01
C SER A 8 -47.34 76.61 30.90
N LYS A 9 -46.81 76.35 29.75
CA LYS A 9 -46.83 77.21 28.56
C LYS A 9 -48.27 77.38 27.99
N SER A 10 -49.15 76.40 28.21
CA SER A 10 -50.56 76.45 27.74
C SER A 10 -51.47 77.24 28.59
N SER A 11 -51.27 77.35 29.92
CA SER A 11 -52.11 78.11 30.85
C SER A 11 -51.36 79.34 31.33
N LEU A 12 -50.12 79.60 30.96
CA LEU A 12 -49.28 80.75 31.39
C LEU A 12 -49.20 80.93 32.90
N GLN A 13 -49.33 79.82 33.66
CA GLN A 13 -49.38 79.84 35.14
C GLN A 13 -48.45 78.76 35.70
N TYR A 14 -48.01 78.99 36.94
CA TYR A 14 -47.28 77.98 37.70
C TYR A 14 -48.24 76.92 38.25
N VAL A 15 -48.11 75.67 37.81
CA VAL A 15 -48.93 74.54 38.23
C VAL A 15 -48.18 73.70 39.25
N GLU A 16 -48.81 73.43 40.41
CA GLU A 16 -48.24 72.59 41.45
C GLU A 16 -48.13 71.11 40.98
N ILE A 17 -46.91 70.54 41.06
CA ILE A 17 -46.69 69.13 40.74
C ILE A 17 -47.21 68.26 41.89
N ARG A 18 -48.51 67.88 41.85
CA ARG A 18 -49.06 66.95 42.83
C ARG A 18 -48.39 65.59 42.80
N LYS A 19 -48.05 65.10 44.01
CA LYS A 19 -47.36 63.77 44.17
C LYS A 19 -46.03 63.66 43.49
N PHE A 20 -45.18 64.73 43.40
CA PHE A 20 -43.88 64.77 42.79
C PHE A 20 -42.98 63.61 43.26
N LYS A 21 -42.88 63.37 44.57
CA LYS A 21 -42.12 62.28 45.17
C LYS A 21 -42.55 60.91 44.69
N SER A 22 -43.85 60.68 44.55
CA SER A 22 -44.43 59.44 44.05
C SER A 22 -44.04 59.21 42.54
N LYS A 23 -44.17 60.26 41.71
CA LYS A 23 -43.83 60.24 40.29
C LYS A 23 -42.31 59.99 40.09
N LEU A 24 -41.47 60.64 40.91
CA LEU A 24 -40.04 60.47 40.91
C LEU A 24 -39.64 59.03 41.34
N ALA A 25 -40.28 58.50 42.38
CA ALA A 25 -40.08 57.13 42.83
C ALA A 25 -40.44 56.08 41.74
N ILE A 26 -41.56 56.30 41.04
CA ILE A 26 -42.00 55.46 39.93
C ILE A 26 -40.95 55.52 38.76
N PHE A 27 -40.50 56.75 38.45
CA PHE A 27 -39.46 56.94 37.40
C PHE A 27 -38.16 56.21 37.76
N PHE A 28 -37.65 56.35 38.96
CA PHE A 28 -36.44 55.67 39.41
C PHE A 28 -36.63 54.14 39.50
N SER A 29 -37.79 53.66 39.91
CA SER A 29 -38.17 52.26 39.92
C SER A 29 -38.17 51.71 38.50
N PHE A 30 -38.75 52.42 37.53
CA PHE A 30 -38.78 52.05 36.13
C PHE A 30 -37.36 52.00 35.56
N LEU A 31 -36.53 53.04 35.82
CA LEU A 31 -35.15 53.09 35.39
C LEU A 31 -34.30 51.90 35.95
N PHE A 32 -34.55 51.60 37.22
CA PHE A 32 -33.89 50.45 37.88
C PHE A 32 -34.26 49.13 37.23
N PHE A 33 -35.54 48.94 36.89
CA PHE A 33 -35.95 47.74 36.14
C PHE A 33 -35.38 47.66 34.75
N VAL A 34 -35.26 48.79 34.04
CA VAL A 34 -34.62 48.81 32.70
C VAL A 34 -33.15 48.44 32.79
N VAL A 35 -32.42 48.95 33.79
CA VAL A 35 -31.00 48.60 34.02
C VAL A 35 -30.86 47.13 34.35
N ILE A 36 -31.69 46.57 35.21
CA ILE A 36 -31.66 45.13 35.51
C ILE A 36 -31.99 44.30 34.28
N ALA A 37 -33.05 44.65 33.55
CA ALA A 37 -33.45 43.92 32.36
C ALA A 37 -32.35 43.93 31.27
N SER A 38 -31.69 45.11 31.08
CA SER A 38 -30.56 45.21 30.15
C SER A 38 -29.33 44.39 30.61
N GLY A 39 -29.07 44.39 31.91
CA GLY A 39 -27.98 43.58 32.49
C GLY A 39 -28.22 42.07 32.36
N VAL A 40 -29.44 41.63 32.68
CA VAL A 40 -29.84 40.21 32.49
C VAL A 40 -29.87 39.83 31.03
N GLY A 41 -30.39 40.65 30.14
CA GLY A 41 -30.40 40.43 28.69
C GLY A 41 -28.98 40.36 28.14
N GLY A 42 -28.11 41.30 28.54
CA GLY A 42 -26.68 41.28 28.18
C GLY A 42 -25.95 40.01 28.66
N PHE A 43 -26.21 39.60 29.91
CA PHE A 43 -25.65 38.35 30.45
C PHE A 43 -26.09 37.10 29.64
N PHE A 44 -27.37 37.00 29.28
CA PHE A 44 -27.86 35.88 28.44
C PHE A 44 -27.26 35.89 27.03
N ILE A 45 -27.13 37.07 26.43
CA ILE A 45 -26.48 37.20 25.11
C ILE A 45 -25.00 36.80 25.19
N LEU A 46 -24.27 37.32 26.16
CA LEU A 46 -22.85 36.94 26.36
C LEU A 46 -22.72 35.45 26.66
N SER A 47 -23.53 34.88 27.54
CA SER A 47 -23.48 33.45 27.86
C SER A 47 -23.84 32.56 26.68
N SER A 48 -24.69 33.01 25.75
CA SER A 48 -25.01 32.28 24.53
C SER A 48 -23.90 32.36 23.46
N LEU A 49 -23.20 33.50 23.39
CA LEU A 49 -22.06 33.72 22.48
C LEU A 49 -20.79 33.03 22.99
N PHE A 50 -20.56 33.02 24.29
CA PHE A 50 -19.43 32.37 24.96
C PHE A 50 -19.87 31.13 25.76
N SER A 51 -20.72 30.25 25.16
CA SER A 51 -21.07 29.01 25.85
C SER A 51 -19.85 28.09 25.85
N PRO A 52 -19.10 27.92 26.98
CA PRO A 52 -17.90 27.13 27.06
C PRO A 52 -18.11 25.68 26.62
N GLY A 53 -19.32 25.16 26.80
CA GLY A 53 -19.70 23.82 26.46
C GLY A 53 -19.72 23.52 24.95
N LYS A 54 -20.06 24.49 24.09
CA LYS A 54 -20.03 24.26 22.63
C LYS A 54 -18.60 24.19 22.12
N LEU A 55 -17.74 25.11 22.60
CA LEU A 55 -16.31 25.12 22.21
C LEU A 55 -15.60 23.87 22.74
N PHE A 56 -15.90 23.48 23.99
CA PHE A 56 -15.33 22.29 24.61
C PHE A 56 -15.75 21.00 23.89
N ASN A 57 -17.04 20.84 23.56
CA ASN A 57 -17.53 19.70 22.80
C ASN A 57 -16.97 19.66 21.38
N GLN A 58 -16.74 20.79 20.75
CA GLN A 58 -16.10 20.86 19.43
C GLN A 58 -14.63 20.41 19.51
N MET A 59 -13.89 20.91 20.50
CA MET A 59 -12.49 20.49 20.72
C MET A 59 -12.37 19.02 21.10
N ASP A 60 -13.30 18.49 21.89
CA ASP A 60 -13.35 17.06 22.24
C ASP A 60 -13.61 16.18 21.01
N ASN A 61 -14.56 16.56 20.17
CA ASN A 61 -14.83 15.86 18.91
C ASN A 61 -13.64 15.92 17.95
N GLU A 62 -12.99 17.07 17.81
CA GLU A 62 -11.78 17.22 17.01
C GLU A 62 -10.64 16.34 17.54
N ASN A 63 -10.47 16.25 18.86
CA ASN A 63 -9.49 15.37 19.49
C ASN A 63 -9.77 13.88 19.23
N ILE A 64 -11.04 13.48 19.27
CA ILE A 64 -11.44 12.09 18.94
C ILE A 64 -11.10 11.77 17.48
N ILE A 65 -11.50 12.65 16.55
CA ILE A 65 -11.20 12.48 15.11
C ILE A 65 -9.68 12.45 14.84
N LEU A 66 -8.92 13.29 15.53
CA LEU A 66 -7.46 13.28 15.41
C LEU A 66 -6.84 11.97 15.91
N LYS A 67 -7.33 11.43 17.02
CA LYS A 67 -6.89 10.13 17.54
C LYS A 67 -7.18 9.01 16.55
N GLU A 68 -8.40 8.95 16.00
CA GLU A 68 -8.77 7.96 14.99
C GLU A 68 -7.90 8.05 13.73
N LYS A 69 -7.60 9.28 13.27
CA LYS A 69 -6.69 9.49 12.13
C LYS A 69 -5.27 9.03 12.43
N LEU A 70 -4.76 9.30 13.63
CA LEU A 70 -3.42 8.83 14.04
C LEU A 70 -3.36 7.31 14.13
N ASP A 71 -4.38 6.67 14.68
CA ASP A 71 -4.48 5.21 14.73
C ASP A 71 -4.54 4.63 13.29
N GLY A 72 -5.26 5.27 12.38
CA GLY A 72 -5.27 4.92 10.97
C GLY A 72 -3.89 5.04 10.29
N ILE A 73 -3.12 6.08 10.61
CA ILE A 73 -1.73 6.24 10.11
C ILE A 73 -0.85 5.09 10.61
N VAL A 74 -0.97 4.72 11.87
CA VAL A 74 -0.20 3.62 12.47
C VAL A 74 -0.56 2.28 11.82
N LEU A 75 -1.83 2.01 11.59
CA LEU A 75 -2.26 0.78 10.90
C LEU A 75 -1.72 0.73 9.46
N ASN A 76 -1.77 1.87 8.75
CA ASN A 76 -1.19 1.97 7.41
C ASN A 76 0.33 1.77 7.42
N TYR A 77 1.04 2.25 8.46
CA TYR A 77 2.47 1.99 8.62
C TYR A 77 2.77 0.49 8.60
N PHE A 78 2.07 -0.32 9.41
CA PHE A 78 2.33 -1.76 9.45
C PHE A 78 2.06 -2.43 8.11
N LYS A 79 0.98 -2.02 7.42
CA LYS A 79 0.68 -2.54 6.09
C LYS A 79 1.80 -2.21 5.11
N ILE A 80 2.21 -0.95 5.02
CA ILE A 80 3.27 -0.50 4.11
C ILE A 80 4.61 -1.15 4.49
N ASN A 81 4.92 -1.31 5.78
CA ASN A 81 6.13 -1.97 6.23
C ASN A 81 6.19 -3.42 5.75
N ASN A 82 5.11 -4.18 5.88
CA ASN A 82 5.04 -5.56 5.40
C ASN A 82 5.17 -5.63 3.86
N GLU A 83 4.57 -4.67 3.14
CA GLU A 83 4.72 -4.57 1.68
C GLU A 83 6.18 -4.24 1.28
N LEU A 84 6.86 -3.37 2.04
CA LEU A 84 8.27 -3.05 1.83
C LEU A 84 9.19 -4.24 2.12
N ASP A 85 8.92 -5.01 3.18
CA ASP A 85 9.69 -6.21 3.49
C ASP A 85 9.54 -7.27 2.38
N SER A 86 8.34 -7.43 1.84
CA SER A 86 8.10 -8.28 0.66
C SER A 86 8.84 -7.75 -0.58
N LEU A 87 8.81 -6.43 -0.82
CA LEU A 87 9.53 -5.80 -1.92
C LEU A 87 11.05 -5.97 -1.78
N ALA A 88 11.59 -5.84 -0.56
CA ALA A 88 13.01 -6.07 -0.28
C ALA A 88 13.45 -7.50 -0.62
N GLN A 89 12.58 -8.49 -0.38
CA GLN A 89 12.83 -9.86 -0.78
C GLN A 89 12.89 -10.01 -2.30
N VAL A 90 11.90 -9.45 -3.02
CA VAL A 90 11.89 -9.42 -4.48
C VAL A 90 13.13 -8.71 -5.04
N ASN A 91 13.52 -7.58 -4.44
CA ASN A 91 14.74 -6.86 -4.81
C ASN A 91 16.00 -7.73 -4.65
N ASN A 92 16.09 -8.52 -3.57
CA ASN A 92 17.21 -9.45 -3.39
C ASN A 92 17.25 -10.53 -4.47
N ASP A 93 16.10 -11.11 -4.83
CA ASP A 93 16.02 -12.10 -5.91
C ASP A 93 16.45 -11.49 -7.26
N LEU A 94 16.02 -10.24 -7.51
CA LEU A 94 16.45 -9.47 -8.68
C LEU A 94 17.95 -9.17 -8.69
N ARG A 95 18.55 -8.86 -7.54
CA ARG A 95 20.00 -8.63 -7.40
C ARG A 95 20.78 -9.88 -7.79
N ILE A 96 20.36 -11.02 -7.27
CA ILE A 96 20.96 -12.31 -7.62
C ILE A 96 20.84 -12.55 -9.14
N ALA A 97 19.64 -12.33 -9.71
CA ALA A 97 19.41 -12.46 -11.15
C ALA A 97 20.24 -11.48 -12.00
N ALA A 98 20.51 -10.28 -11.47
CA ALA A 98 21.38 -9.29 -12.09
C ALA A 98 22.88 -9.54 -11.84
N ASN A 99 23.25 -10.65 -11.18
CA ASN A 99 24.60 -10.97 -10.74
C ASN A 99 25.19 -9.91 -9.78
N LEU A 100 24.35 -9.38 -8.91
CA LEU A 100 24.72 -8.52 -7.79
C LEU A 100 24.63 -9.33 -6.49
N PRO A 101 25.47 -9.06 -5.49
CA PRO A 101 25.33 -9.70 -4.19
C PRO A 101 24.01 -9.29 -3.52
N PRO A 102 23.36 -10.19 -2.75
CA PRO A 102 22.18 -9.81 -1.96
C PRO A 102 22.54 -8.72 -0.95
N VAL A 103 21.57 -7.90 -0.57
CA VAL A 103 21.75 -6.87 0.47
C VAL A 103 21.94 -7.58 1.80
N SER A 104 23.04 -7.32 2.49
CA SER A 104 23.30 -7.89 3.81
C SER A 104 22.39 -7.27 4.89
N ASP A 105 22.20 -8.00 5.99
CA ASP A 105 21.40 -7.47 7.11
C ASP A 105 22.06 -6.25 7.76
N GLU A 106 23.39 -6.16 7.72
CA GLU A 106 24.15 -5.00 8.18
C GLU A 106 23.87 -3.77 7.30
N GLU A 107 23.84 -3.92 5.98
CA GLU A 107 23.47 -2.83 5.06
C GLU A 107 22.03 -2.34 5.29
N LYS A 108 21.10 -3.24 5.57
CA LYS A 108 19.70 -2.88 5.89
C LYS A 108 19.63 -2.03 7.16
N ILE A 109 20.34 -2.44 8.22
CA ILE A 109 20.39 -1.72 9.50
C ILE A 109 20.99 -0.32 9.33
N VAL A 110 22.12 -0.20 8.63
CA VAL A 110 22.78 1.09 8.39
C VAL A 110 21.97 1.98 7.46
N GLY A 111 21.39 1.42 6.40
CA GLY A 111 20.63 2.17 5.40
C GLY A 111 19.29 2.71 5.93
N VAL A 112 18.69 2.01 6.86
CA VAL A 112 17.39 2.41 7.45
C VAL A 112 17.54 3.23 8.74
N GLY A 113 18.73 3.25 9.34
CA GLY A 113 19.01 3.92 10.61
C GLY A 113 18.55 3.06 11.80
N GLY A 114 19.50 2.51 12.54
CA GLY A 114 19.24 1.59 13.65
C GLY A 114 18.59 2.26 14.85
N GLY A 115 17.27 2.28 14.86
CA GLY A 115 16.46 2.49 16.08
C GLY A 115 15.65 1.22 16.32
N TYR A 116 15.80 0.60 17.50
CA TYR A 116 14.84 -0.41 17.93
C TYR A 116 13.51 0.31 18.19
N PHE A 117 12.53 0.06 17.36
CA PHE A 117 11.18 0.56 17.56
C PHE A 117 10.41 -0.48 18.37
N ASP A 118 9.90 -0.05 19.53
CA ASP A 118 9.01 -0.86 20.33
C ASP A 118 7.69 -1.02 19.56
N ASN A 119 7.42 -2.24 19.09
CA ASN A 119 6.18 -2.59 18.40
C ASN A 119 4.95 -2.54 19.32
N ASN A 120 5.13 -2.25 20.61
CA ASN A 120 4.04 -2.08 21.56
C ASN A 120 3.48 -0.66 21.52
N ILE A 121 2.48 -0.47 20.68
CA ILE A 121 1.76 0.80 20.59
C ILE A 121 0.82 0.88 21.80
N ASP A 122 1.17 1.71 22.74
CA ASP A 122 0.30 2.03 23.85
C ASP A 122 -0.69 3.14 23.45
N PHE A 123 -1.88 2.72 23.00
CA PHE A 123 -2.96 3.62 22.64
C PHE A 123 -3.55 4.40 23.84
N SER A 124 -3.10 4.15 25.06
CA SER A 124 -3.52 4.89 26.25
C SER A 124 -2.79 6.22 26.43
N LYS A 125 -1.69 6.45 25.70
CA LYS A 125 -0.88 7.67 25.80
C LYS A 125 -1.61 8.90 25.29
N ASP A 126 -1.14 10.06 25.71
CA ASP A 126 -1.68 11.36 25.30
C ASP A 126 -1.47 11.61 23.77
N LEU A 127 -2.20 12.57 23.22
CA LEU A 127 -2.19 12.90 21.81
C LEU A 127 -0.78 13.27 21.29
N ASN A 128 0.01 13.99 22.10
CA ASN A 128 1.37 14.42 21.71
C ASN A 128 2.32 13.23 21.56
N SER A 129 2.21 12.25 22.47
CA SER A 129 2.98 11.01 22.39
C SER A 129 2.63 10.20 21.16
N ARG A 130 1.34 10.07 20.83
CA ARG A 130 0.86 9.38 19.61
C ARG A 130 1.33 10.08 18.35
N LEU A 131 1.27 11.41 18.30
CA LEU A 131 1.75 12.19 17.17
C LEU A 131 3.25 11.97 16.94
N LYS A 132 4.05 12.01 18.01
CA LYS A 132 5.49 11.75 17.94
C LYS A 132 5.76 10.35 17.39
N THR A 133 5.05 9.34 17.86
CA THR A 133 5.18 7.96 17.37
C THR A 133 4.81 7.87 15.87
N ALA A 134 3.70 8.47 15.46
CA ALA A 134 3.29 8.48 14.04
C ALA A 134 4.33 9.16 13.14
N LEU A 135 4.90 10.30 13.56
CA LEU A 135 5.97 10.98 12.82
C LEU A 135 7.22 10.10 12.70
N THR A 136 7.63 9.43 13.79
CA THR A 136 8.77 8.51 13.76
C THR A 136 8.54 7.36 12.76
N TYR A 137 7.34 6.79 12.72
CA TYR A 137 6.99 5.74 11.76
C TYR A 137 7.00 6.24 10.31
N ILE A 138 6.53 7.47 10.06
CA ILE A 138 6.59 8.09 8.73
C ILE A 138 8.05 8.29 8.29
N GLU A 139 8.92 8.76 9.18
CA GLU A 139 10.34 8.93 8.90
C GLU A 139 11.03 7.59 8.62
N GLU A 140 10.69 6.54 9.35
CA GLU A 140 11.22 5.18 9.13
C GLU A 140 10.81 4.65 7.76
N ILE A 141 9.52 4.71 7.42
CA ILE A 141 9.03 4.31 6.09
C ILE A 141 9.75 5.10 5.00
N SER A 142 9.89 6.40 5.17
CA SER A 142 10.56 7.26 4.18
C SER A 142 12.00 6.81 3.94
N ARG A 143 12.74 6.47 5.00
CA ARG A 143 14.11 5.94 4.88
C ARG A 143 14.13 4.56 4.21
N LYS A 144 13.23 3.64 4.59
CA LYS A 144 13.13 2.32 3.95
C LYS A 144 12.81 2.43 2.46
N VAL A 145 11.85 3.28 2.10
CA VAL A 145 11.50 3.52 0.69
C VAL A 145 12.69 4.06 -0.09
N GLU A 146 13.42 5.04 0.44
CA GLU A 146 14.59 5.61 -0.25
C GLU A 146 15.74 4.60 -0.37
N PHE A 147 15.93 3.77 0.65
CA PHE A 147 16.88 2.66 0.59
C PHE A 147 16.52 1.66 -0.51
N GLU A 148 15.27 1.19 -0.55
CA GLU A 148 14.81 0.25 -1.58
C GLU A 148 14.88 0.86 -2.99
N LYS A 149 14.56 2.15 -3.16
CA LYS A 149 14.74 2.88 -4.42
C LYS A 149 16.21 2.90 -4.87
N THR A 150 17.13 3.13 -3.95
CA THR A 150 18.56 3.13 -4.26
C THR A 150 19.02 1.75 -4.71
N LYS A 151 18.62 0.69 -3.98
CA LYS A 151 18.93 -0.69 -4.34
C LYS A 151 18.32 -1.10 -5.68
N TYR A 152 17.10 -0.67 -5.95
CA TYR A 152 16.46 -0.86 -7.24
C TYR A 152 17.18 -0.13 -8.38
N ALA A 153 17.67 1.10 -8.14
CA ALA A 153 18.46 1.83 -9.14
C ALA A 153 19.78 1.10 -9.46
N GLU A 154 20.46 0.51 -8.47
CA GLU A 154 21.65 -0.33 -8.68
C GLU A 154 21.33 -1.52 -9.61
N ILE A 155 20.21 -2.22 -9.35
CA ILE A 155 19.73 -3.34 -10.17
C ILE A 155 19.48 -2.86 -11.60
N SER A 156 18.73 -1.78 -11.76
CA SER A 156 18.38 -1.22 -13.06
C SER A 156 19.60 -0.85 -13.89
N ASN A 157 20.60 -0.19 -13.28
CA ASN A 157 21.83 0.17 -13.93
C ASN A 157 22.61 -1.09 -14.37
N LYS A 158 22.69 -2.09 -13.49
CA LYS A 158 23.38 -3.35 -13.79
C LYS A 158 22.68 -4.15 -14.89
N MET A 159 21.36 -4.12 -14.91
CA MET A 159 20.56 -4.74 -15.98
C MET A 159 20.77 -4.05 -17.33
N ILE A 160 20.93 -2.73 -17.35
CA ILE A 160 21.26 -1.97 -18.56
C ILE A 160 22.65 -2.37 -19.07
N GLU A 161 23.64 -2.47 -18.17
CA GLU A 161 25.00 -2.91 -18.50
C GLU A 161 25.03 -4.35 -19.05
N ASN A 162 24.23 -5.25 -18.47
CA ASN A 162 24.15 -6.65 -18.86
C ASN A 162 22.95 -6.98 -19.72
N LYS A 163 22.73 -6.25 -20.81
CA LYS A 163 21.58 -6.46 -21.71
C LYS A 163 21.37 -7.93 -22.12
N GLN A 164 22.45 -8.67 -22.39
CA GLN A 164 22.36 -10.09 -22.80
C GLN A 164 21.82 -10.97 -21.67
N LEU A 165 22.33 -10.76 -20.45
CA LEU A 165 21.81 -11.44 -19.25
C LEU A 165 20.34 -11.11 -19.05
N PHE A 166 20.00 -9.84 -19.14
CA PHE A 166 18.62 -9.38 -18.96
C PHE A 166 17.63 -9.98 -19.97
N GLU A 167 18.03 -10.07 -21.25
CA GLU A 167 17.22 -10.73 -22.27
C GLU A 167 17.00 -12.22 -21.97
N SER A 168 17.94 -12.85 -21.26
CA SER A 168 17.95 -14.27 -20.91
C SER A 168 17.13 -14.60 -19.67
N ILE A 169 17.00 -13.68 -18.70
CA ILE A 169 16.22 -13.94 -17.48
C ILE A 169 14.77 -14.26 -17.84
N PRO A 170 14.16 -15.33 -17.24
CA PRO A 170 12.76 -15.73 -17.50
C PRO A 170 11.74 -14.80 -16.82
N ALA A 171 11.60 -13.57 -17.32
CA ALA A 171 11.01 -12.43 -16.65
C ALA A 171 9.51 -12.17 -16.95
N VAL A 172 8.86 -12.98 -17.79
CA VAL A 172 7.46 -12.80 -18.13
C VAL A 172 6.64 -14.03 -17.83
N LYS A 173 5.37 -13.86 -17.56
CA LYS A 173 4.42 -14.96 -17.40
C LYS A 173 4.31 -15.76 -18.70
N PRO A 174 4.43 -17.09 -18.67
CA PRO A 174 4.52 -17.91 -19.88
C PRO A 174 3.22 -18.02 -20.68
N CYS A 175 2.05 -17.83 -20.05
CA CYS A 175 0.75 -17.86 -20.73
C CYS A 175 -0.31 -17.10 -19.92
N GLU A 176 -1.44 -16.80 -20.56
CA GLU A 176 -2.66 -16.34 -19.87
C GLU A 176 -3.25 -17.44 -18.98
N GLY A 177 -3.85 -17.04 -17.84
CA GLY A 177 -4.46 -17.95 -16.90
C GLY A 177 -4.31 -17.47 -15.45
N THR A 178 -4.82 -18.27 -14.51
CA THR A 178 -4.79 -17.98 -13.08
C THR A 178 -3.75 -18.87 -12.38
N LEU A 179 -2.93 -18.31 -11.52
CA LEU A 179 -2.01 -19.11 -10.71
C LEU A 179 -2.80 -20.01 -9.76
N SER A 180 -2.41 -21.29 -9.68
CA SER A 180 -2.97 -22.21 -8.70
C SER A 180 -2.65 -21.73 -7.28
N GLU A 181 -3.58 -21.91 -6.34
CA GLU A 181 -3.37 -21.63 -4.92
C GLU A 181 -2.20 -22.43 -4.32
N HIS A 182 -1.88 -23.57 -4.94
CA HIS A 182 -0.81 -24.46 -4.54
C HIS A 182 0.43 -24.23 -5.42
N GLY A 183 1.18 -23.17 -5.12
CA GLY A 183 2.37 -22.77 -5.85
C GLY A 183 3.58 -23.69 -5.64
N PHE A 184 4.78 -23.09 -5.74
CA PHE A 184 6.08 -23.73 -5.52
C PHE A 184 6.22 -24.18 -4.06
N GLY A 185 6.83 -25.37 -3.85
CA GLY A 185 7.15 -25.86 -2.50
C GLY A 185 6.53 -27.21 -2.17
N VAL A 186 6.69 -27.63 -0.91
CA VAL A 186 6.20 -28.95 -0.44
C VAL A 186 4.68 -28.90 -0.27
N ARG A 187 3.99 -29.79 -1.02
CA ARG A 187 2.52 -29.89 -1.00
C ARG A 187 2.07 -31.36 -1.17
N ILE A 188 0.81 -31.61 -0.85
CA ILE A 188 0.18 -32.89 -1.20
C ILE A 188 -0.04 -32.91 -2.71
N HIS A 189 0.53 -33.91 -3.39
CA HIS A 189 0.38 -34.06 -4.83
C HIS A 189 -1.09 -34.40 -5.19
N PRO A 190 -1.75 -33.64 -6.08
CA PRO A 190 -3.19 -33.75 -6.31
C PRO A 190 -3.63 -35.10 -6.87
N VAL A 191 -2.75 -35.80 -7.61
CA VAL A 191 -3.04 -37.11 -8.21
C VAL A 191 -2.54 -38.28 -7.35
N LEU A 192 -1.35 -38.13 -6.75
CA LEU A 192 -0.70 -39.22 -6.00
C LEU A 192 -1.05 -39.22 -4.51
N HIS A 193 -1.63 -38.15 -3.99
CA HIS A 193 -2.01 -37.94 -2.57
C HIS A 193 -0.86 -38.16 -1.57
N ILE A 194 0.38 -37.92 -1.99
CA ILE A 194 1.58 -37.98 -1.15
C ILE A 194 2.19 -36.59 -1.01
N LEU A 195 2.90 -36.37 0.08
CA LEU A 195 3.68 -35.14 0.29
C LEU A 195 4.85 -35.12 -0.68
N ARG A 196 4.92 -34.14 -1.55
CA ARG A 196 5.96 -33.98 -2.58
C ARG A 196 6.33 -32.54 -2.79
N MET A 197 7.60 -32.29 -3.08
CA MET A 197 8.06 -30.99 -3.55
C MET A 197 7.46 -30.69 -4.93
N HIS A 198 6.82 -29.56 -5.08
CA HIS A 198 6.39 -28.98 -6.34
C HIS A 198 7.49 -28.04 -6.83
N GLU A 199 8.19 -28.42 -7.85
CA GLU A 199 9.41 -27.77 -8.35
C GLU A 199 9.12 -26.56 -9.26
N GLY A 200 7.84 -26.22 -9.43
CA GLY A 200 7.38 -25.12 -10.27
C GLY A 200 6.06 -24.54 -9.79
N ILE A 201 5.34 -23.94 -10.72
CA ILE A 201 3.98 -23.45 -10.52
C ILE A 201 3.04 -24.01 -11.58
N ASP A 202 1.76 -24.08 -11.24
CA ASP A 202 0.70 -24.47 -12.16
C ASP A 202 -0.13 -23.23 -12.52
N ILE A 203 -0.27 -22.96 -13.82
CA ILE A 203 -1.12 -21.88 -14.36
C ILE A 203 -2.35 -22.52 -14.96
N ILE A 204 -3.48 -22.37 -14.28
CA ILE A 204 -4.78 -22.91 -14.71
C ILE A 204 -5.23 -22.11 -15.93
N THR A 205 -5.45 -22.84 -17.03
CA THR A 205 -5.81 -22.26 -18.32
C THR A 205 -6.46 -23.31 -19.21
N GLU A 206 -7.11 -22.87 -20.29
CA GLU A 206 -7.73 -23.78 -21.26
C GLU A 206 -6.68 -24.49 -22.13
N ILE A 207 -7.03 -25.68 -22.66
CA ILE A 207 -6.18 -26.39 -23.64
C ILE A 207 -6.08 -25.56 -24.92
N GLY A 208 -4.86 -25.40 -25.42
CA GLY A 208 -4.58 -24.66 -26.66
C GLY A 208 -4.22 -23.20 -26.45
N THR A 209 -4.19 -22.69 -25.19
CA THR A 209 -3.70 -21.35 -24.88
C THR A 209 -2.23 -21.23 -25.32
N PRO A 210 -1.85 -20.15 -26.01
CA PRO A 210 -0.47 -19.91 -26.43
C PRO A 210 0.48 -19.85 -25.23
N VAL A 211 1.61 -20.54 -25.34
CA VAL A 211 2.70 -20.50 -24.37
C VAL A 211 3.90 -19.80 -25.01
N CYS A 212 4.46 -18.80 -24.31
CA CYS A 212 5.62 -18.07 -24.81
C CYS A 212 6.89 -18.36 -24.00
N ALA A 213 8.04 -18.19 -24.65
CA ALA A 213 9.34 -18.21 -24.00
C ALA A 213 9.44 -17.03 -23.03
N THR A 214 9.80 -17.30 -21.78
CA THR A 214 9.86 -16.30 -20.70
C THR A 214 11.14 -15.47 -20.72
N GLY A 215 12.17 -15.95 -21.38
CA GLY A 215 13.44 -15.28 -21.65
C GLY A 215 13.96 -15.66 -23.05
N LYS A 216 14.97 -14.91 -23.55
CA LYS A 216 15.75 -15.31 -24.72
C LYS A 216 16.52 -16.57 -24.42
N GLY A 217 16.59 -17.51 -25.36
CA GLY A 217 17.31 -18.75 -25.15
C GLY A 217 17.37 -19.63 -26.39
N THR A 218 17.79 -20.88 -26.16
CA THR A 218 17.84 -21.93 -27.18
C THR A 218 16.99 -23.09 -26.66
N ILE A 219 16.20 -23.70 -27.54
CA ILE A 219 15.41 -24.88 -27.22
C ILE A 219 16.36 -26.05 -26.99
N ASP A 220 16.36 -26.56 -25.75
CA ASP A 220 17.29 -27.61 -25.33
C ASP A 220 16.63 -28.99 -25.31
N PHE A 221 15.29 -29.04 -25.13
CA PHE A 221 14.54 -30.28 -25.16
C PHE A 221 13.12 -30.06 -25.70
N ILE A 222 12.61 -31.02 -26.44
CA ILE A 222 11.21 -31.16 -26.86
C ILE A 222 10.87 -32.66 -26.86
N GLY A 223 9.87 -33.06 -26.08
CA GLY A 223 9.43 -34.44 -26.03
C GLY A 223 8.59 -34.79 -24.83
N ILE A 224 8.30 -36.06 -24.67
CA ILE A 224 7.60 -36.59 -23.50
C ILE A 224 8.65 -36.90 -22.41
N LYS A 225 8.42 -36.30 -21.21
CA LYS A 225 9.35 -36.46 -20.09
C LYS A 225 8.54 -36.81 -18.82
N GLY A 226 8.57 -38.08 -18.45
CA GLY A 226 7.97 -38.58 -17.22
C GLY A 226 6.57 -38.02 -16.92
N GLY A 227 6.35 -37.58 -15.71
CA GLY A 227 5.08 -36.98 -15.25
C GLY A 227 4.68 -35.69 -15.96
N TYR A 228 5.62 -34.92 -16.53
CA TYR A 228 5.38 -33.65 -17.23
C TYR A 228 4.63 -33.79 -18.56
N GLY A 229 4.51 -35.03 -19.11
CA GLY A 229 3.89 -35.21 -20.42
C GLY A 229 4.75 -34.59 -21.53
N LEU A 230 4.11 -34.04 -22.55
CA LEU A 230 4.80 -33.27 -23.56
C LEU A 230 5.31 -31.97 -22.93
N CYS A 231 6.63 -31.75 -23.08
CA CYS A 231 7.27 -30.58 -22.54
C CYS A 231 8.31 -29.99 -23.49
N VAL A 232 8.59 -28.69 -23.24
CA VAL A 232 9.69 -27.94 -23.88
C VAL A 232 10.60 -27.43 -22.77
N GLU A 233 11.90 -27.51 -22.98
CA GLU A 233 12.91 -26.87 -22.12
C GLU A 233 13.71 -25.85 -22.91
N ILE A 234 13.98 -24.71 -22.28
CA ILE A 234 14.76 -23.63 -22.86
C ILE A 234 15.99 -23.40 -21.99
N ASN A 235 17.15 -23.41 -22.61
CA ASN A 235 18.39 -22.95 -22.01
C ASN A 235 18.56 -21.46 -22.34
N HIS A 236 18.51 -20.61 -21.33
CA HIS A 236 18.64 -19.17 -21.47
C HIS A 236 20.09 -18.68 -21.38
N GLY A 237 21.04 -19.57 -21.03
CA GLY A 237 22.38 -19.18 -20.61
C GLY A 237 22.40 -18.64 -19.18
N PHE A 238 23.59 -18.24 -18.74
CA PHE A 238 23.82 -17.70 -17.38
C PHE A 238 23.28 -18.58 -16.24
N GLY A 239 23.24 -19.93 -16.45
CA GLY A 239 22.69 -20.87 -15.50
C GLY A 239 21.16 -21.06 -15.54
N TYR A 240 20.42 -20.19 -16.24
CA TYR A 240 18.96 -20.26 -16.28
C TYR A 240 18.45 -21.28 -17.29
N THR A 241 17.53 -22.13 -16.83
CA THR A 241 16.70 -23.00 -17.67
C THR A 241 15.24 -22.92 -17.24
N THR A 242 14.34 -23.08 -18.21
CA THR A 242 12.89 -23.16 -17.94
C THR A 242 12.31 -24.42 -18.56
N LEU A 243 11.27 -24.97 -17.88
CA LEU A 243 10.49 -26.12 -18.34
C LEU A 243 9.02 -25.72 -18.45
N TYR A 244 8.41 -26.11 -19.56
CA TYR A 244 7.00 -25.92 -19.88
C TYR A 244 6.38 -27.30 -20.06
N GLY A 245 5.55 -27.76 -19.12
CA GLY A 245 4.97 -29.09 -19.06
C GLY A 245 3.47 -29.14 -19.39
N HIS A 246 2.95 -30.37 -19.52
CA HIS A 246 1.56 -30.69 -19.81
C HIS A 246 1.02 -30.11 -21.13
N LEU A 247 1.92 -29.89 -22.10
CA LEU A 247 1.59 -29.25 -23.37
C LEU A 247 0.71 -30.14 -24.27
N SER A 248 -0.06 -29.51 -25.16
CA SER A 248 -0.78 -30.19 -26.24
C SER A 248 0.01 -30.24 -27.53
N SER A 249 0.85 -29.24 -27.80
CA SER A 249 1.73 -29.17 -28.97
C SER A 249 2.92 -28.27 -28.73
N ALA A 250 4.03 -28.56 -29.42
CA ALA A 250 5.22 -27.69 -29.49
C ALA A 250 5.30 -27.08 -30.90
N ASN A 251 5.60 -25.78 -30.98
CA ASN A 251 5.67 -25.03 -32.23
C ASN A 251 7.10 -24.61 -32.61
N VAL A 252 8.08 -25.21 -31.97
CA VAL A 252 9.51 -24.92 -32.12
C VAL A 252 10.30 -26.20 -32.41
N GLN A 253 11.56 -26.05 -32.74
CA GLN A 253 12.48 -27.17 -33.03
C GLN A 253 13.66 -27.17 -32.03
N LEU A 254 14.22 -28.35 -31.80
CA LEU A 254 15.44 -28.49 -31.00
C LEU A 254 16.58 -27.62 -31.59
N GLY A 255 17.29 -26.90 -30.74
CA GLY A 255 18.36 -25.97 -31.13
C GLY A 255 17.84 -24.61 -31.68
N GLN A 256 16.55 -24.41 -31.82
CA GLN A 256 16.00 -23.14 -32.27
C GLN A 256 16.25 -22.03 -31.23
N LYS A 257 16.77 -20.88 -31.70
CA LYS A 257 16.91 -19.68 -30.87
C LYS A 257 15.57 -18.95 -30.79
N VAL A 258 15.15 -18.57 -29.59
CA VAL A 258 13.92 -17.87 -29.32
C VAL A 258 14.20 -16.57 -28.54
N LEU A 259 13.35 -15.56 -28.76
CA LEU A 259 13.35 -14.33 -27.98
C LEU A 259 12.27 -14.43 -26.88
N ARG A 260 12.39 -13.63 -25.85
CA ARG A 260 11.34 -13.47 -24.86
C ARG A 260 10.02 -13.09 -25.55
N GLY A 261 8.91 -13.73 -25.20
CA GLY A 261 7.61 -13.55 -25.81
C GLY A 261 7.36 -14.36 -27.09
N THR A 262 8.36 -15.06 -27.63
CA THR A 262 8.15 -15.95 -28.78
C THR A 262 7.20 -17.08 -28.40
N ILE A 263 6.13 -17.32 -29.18
CA ILE A 263 5.21 -18.45 -28.98
C ILE A 263 5.95 -19.76 -29.30
N ILE A 264 6.06 -20.63 -28.31
CA ILE A 264 6.83 -21.89 -28.37
C ILE A 264 5.95 -23.14 -28.36
N ALA A 265 4.73 -23.05 -27.76
CA ALA A 265 3.88 -24.20 -27.52
C ALA A 265 2.43 -23.78 -27.31
N LYS A 266 1.56 -24.78 -27.07
CA LYS A 266 0.19 -24.59 -26.58
C LYS A 266 -0.01 -25.42 -25.32
N THR A 267 -0.76 -24.88 -24.37
CA THR A 267 -1.18 -25.58 -23.15
C THR A 267 -2.01 -26.82 -23.44
N GLY A 268 -1.99 -27.76 -22.54
CA GLY A 268 -2.71 -29.02 -22.69
C GLY A 268 -3.11 -29.65 -21.37
N ASN A 269 -3.12 -30.99 -21.37
CA ASN A 269 -3.41 -31.84 -20.22
C ASN A 269 -2.68 -33.18 -20.35
N SER A 270 -1.47 -33.19 -20.93
CA SER A 270 -0.68 -34.40 -21.16
C SER A 270 0.09 -34.83 -19.92
N GLY A 271 0.41 -36.10 -19.80
CA GLY A 271 1.16 -36.63 -18.67
C GLY A 271 0.35 -36.79 -17.39
N LEU A 272 1.00 -36.65 -16.23
CA LEU A 272 0.38 -36.77 -14.90
C LEU A 272 -0.24 -35.44 -14.48
N SER A 273 -1.42 -35.14 -15.00
CA SER A 273 -2.14 -33.88 -14.75
C SER A 273 -3.53 -34.17 -14.22
N SER A 274 -4.04 -33.32 -13.31
CA SER A 274 -5.39 -33.39 -12.76
C SER A 274 -6.43 -32.59 -13.55
N GLY A 275 -6.02 -31.78 -14.50
CA GLY A 275 -6.87 -30.94 -15.34
C GLY A 275 -6.03 -30.01 -16.24
N PRO A 276 -6.67 -29.28 -17.15
CA PRO A 276 -5.95 -28.39 -18.07
C PRO A 276 -5.17 -27.28 -17.32
N HIS A 277 -3.86 -27.26 -17.51
CA HIS A 277 -2.96 -26.23 -16.95
C HIS A 277 -1.60 -26.27 -17.66
N LEU A 278 -0.82 -25.23 -17.45
CA LEU A 278 0.62 -25.21 -17.75
C LEU A 278 1.38 -25.43 -16.45
N HIS A 279 2.22 -26.47 -16.42
CA HIS A 279 3.26 -26.60 -15.40
C HIS A 279 4.51 -25.85 -15.86
N TYR A 280 5.02 -24.94 -15.03
CA TYR A 280 6.15 -24.07 -15.39
C TYR A 280 7.21 -24.06 -14.29
N GLU A 281 8.46 -24.29 -14.67
CA GLU A 281 9.60 -24.31 -13.75
C GLU A 281 10.69 -23.34 -14.20
N VAL A 282 11.38 -22.76 -13.22
CA VAL A 282 12.62 -21.99 -13.38
C VAL A 282 13.73 -22.67 -12.60
N THR A 283 14.87 -22.86 -13.23
CA THR A 283 16.06 -23.41 -12.59
C THR A 283 17.25 -22.47 -12.84
N ASN A 284 18.08 -22.27 -11.83
CA ASN A 284 19.35 -21.57 -12.00
C ASN A 284 20.48 -22.44 -11.41
N ASP A 285 21.49 -22.74 -12.22
CA ASP A 285 22.62 -23.62 -11.87
C ASP A 285 22.17 -24.94 -11.20
N GLY A 286 21.09 -25.55 -11.71
CA GLY A 286 20.53 -26.81 -11.20
C GLY A 286 19.63 -26.68 -9.98
N VAL A 287 19.47 -25.49 -9.41
CA VAL A 287 18.58 -25.23 -8.27
C VAL A 287 17.22 -24.74 -8.76
N LYS A 288 16.14 -25.41 -8.32
CA LYS A 288 14.75 -24.99 -8.61
C LYS A 288 14.39 -23.74 -7.82
N LEU A 289 13.86 -22.74 -8.51
CA LEU A 289 13.45 -21.44 -7.95
C LEU A 289 11.95 -21.24 -8.08
N ASP A 290 11.36 -20.47 -7.18
CA ASP A 290 9.96 -20.09 -7.28
C ASP A 290 9.75 -19.15 -8.49
N PRO A 291 8.99 -19.61 -9.53
CA PRO A 291 8.80 -18.84 -10.74
C PRO A 291 8.04 -17.52 -10.54
N VAL A 292 7.20 -17.41 -9.50
CA VAL A 292 6.38 -16.20 -9.24
C VAL A 292 7.27 -14.98 -9.02
N GLY A 293 8.43 -15.17 -8.35
CA GLY A 293 9.39 -14.09 -8.13
C GLY A 293 10.03 -13.51 -9.40
N PHE A 294 9.84 -14.16 -10.55
CA PHE A 294 10.38 -13.70 -11.84
C PHE A 294 9.37 -12.94 -12.71
N PHE A 295 8.10 -12.90 -12.35
CA PHE A 295 7.08 -12.24 -13.18
C PHE A 295 7.06 -10.73 -12.97
N PHE A 296 7.52 -10.00 -13.99
CA PHE A 296 7.60 -8.53 -13.99
C PHE A 296 6.50 -7.88 -14.86
N ASP A 297 5.35 -8.53 -14.99
CA ASP A 297 4.27 -8.10 -15.89
C ASP A 297 3.75 -6.68 -15.60
N ASP A 298 3.88 -6.21 -14.35
CA ASP A 298 3.47 -4.86 -13.94
C ASP A 298 4.57 -3.80 -14.03
N LEU A 299 5.80 -4.20 -14.35
CA LEU A 299 6.91 -3.28 -14.46
C LEU A 299 6.99 -2.71 -15.88
N LYS A 300 6.29 -1.61 -16.14
CA LYS A 300 6.48 -0.73 -17.32
C LYS A 300 7.89 -0.11 -17.40
N ILE A 301 8.88 -0.74 -16.79
CA ILE A 301 10.25 -0.24 -16.67
C ILE A 301 10.92 -0.10 -18.05
N PHE A 302 10.48 -0.91 -19.01
CA PHE A 302 11.09 -0.92 -20.36
C PHE A 302 10.38 -0.01 -21.38
N ALA A 303 9.20 0.50 -21.05
CA ALA A 303 8.47 1.43 -21.91
C ALA A 303 9.00 2.89 -21.84
N LEU A 304 9.85 3.21 -20.86
CA LEU A 304 10.30 4.57 -20.63
C LEU A 304 11.49 5.01 -21.51
N ASN A 305 12.15 4.09 -22.25
CA ASN A 305 13.34 4.43 -23.05
C ASN A 305 13.16 4.39 -24.58
N HIS A 306 11.94 4.32 -25.10
CA HIS A 306 11.68 4.40 -26.55
C HIS A 306 10.79 5.57 -26.95
N LYS A 307 10.97 6.75 -26.31
CA LYS A 307 10.58 8.02 -26.88
C LYS A 307 11.81 8.92 -26.97
N ASN A 308 12.54 8.76 -28.05
CA ASN A 308 13.30 9.80 -28.73
C ASN A 308 13.21 9.57 -30.23
#